data_a1f608640910702ef76a6d0a1b1fc0d3
#
_entry.id   a1f608640910702ef76a6d0a1b1fc0d3
#
_cell.length_a   1.000
_cell.length_b   1.000
_cell.length_c   1.000
_cell.angle_alpha   90.00
_cell.angle_beta   90.00
_cell.angle_gamma   90.00
#
_symmetry.space_group_name_H-M   'P 1'
#
loop_
_entity.id
_entity.type
_entity.pdbx_description
1 polymer ?
#
loop_
_entity_poly.entity_id
_entity_poly.type
_entity_poly.pdbx_seq_one_letter_code
_entity_poly.pdbx_strand_id
1 'polypeptide(L)'
;MVKPIKPEEILEKKLEAIPAEMIQAVNELVALKWNGSSSTIRQDELLEKYFQISGQESNRSNREKVFDNHYLEFEQIYNQNGWEVEYNKPDYKASNNDFEPYFVFKIKK
;
A
#
# COMPACT_ATOMS: atom_id res chain seq x y z
N MET A 1 -25.60 -11.75 21.74
CA MET A 1 -24.24 -12.06 22.20
C MET A 1 -23.23 -11.77 21.07
N VAL A 2 -22.27 -10.93 21.38
CA VAL A 2 -21.24 -10.57 20.40
C VAL A 2 -20.23 -11.70 20.31
N LYS A 3 -19.99 -12.19 19.08
CA LYS A 3 -19.01 -13.25 18.84
C LYS A 3 -17.62 -12.64 18.63
N PRO A 4 -16.55 -13.35 19.03
CA PRO A 4 -15.20 -12.91 18.70
C PRO A 4 -15.01 -12.79 17.20
N ILE A 5 -14.27 -11.80 16.78
CA ILE A 5 -13.99 -11.58 15.36
C ILE A 5 -13.03 -12.66 14.84
N LYS A 6 -13.29 -13.16 13.64
CA LYS A 6 -12.41 -14.14 12.97
C LYS A 6 -11.35 -13.40 12.16
N PRO A 7 -10.15 -14.01 11.95
CA PRO A 7 -9.13 -13.39 11.14
C PRO A 7 -9.60 -12.99 9.73
N GLU A 8 -10.46 -13.80 9.12
CA GLU A 8 -11.05 -13.53 7.80
C GLU A 8 -11.90 -12.25 7.81
N GLU A 9 -12.64 -12.02 8.89
CA GLU A 9 -13.49 -10.83 9.03
C GLU A 9 -12.64 -9.56 9.19
N ILE A 10 -11.49 -9.64 9.85
CA ILE A 10 -10.56 -8.52 9.97
C ILE A 10 -10.05 -8.11 8.61
N LEU A 11 -9.71 -9.08 7.76
CA LEU A 11 -9.21 -8.81 6.41
C LEU A 11 -10.27 -8.17 5.52
N GLU A 12 -11.52 -8.65 5.60
CA GLU A 12 -12.63 -8.05 4.88
C GLU A 12 -12.85 -6.59 5.31
N LYS A 13 -12.79 -6.32 6.62
CA LYS A 13 -12.92 -4.96 7.14
C LYS A 13 -11.76 -4.06 6.70
N LYS A 14 -10.53 -4.58 6.65
CA LYS A 14 -9.39 -3.82 6.14
C LYS A 14 -9.55 -3.50 4.67
N LEU A 15 -10.03 -4.47 3.87
CA LEU A 15 -10.28 -4.25 2.46
C LEU A 15 -11.36 -3.18 2.24
N GLU A 16 -12.42 -3.20 3.04
CA GLU A 16 -13.47 -2.18 2.97
C GLU A 16 -12.97 -0.80 3.41
N ALA A 17 -12.03 -0.75 4.37
CA ALA A 17 -11.50 0.51 4.88
C ALA A 17 -10.52 1.17 3.89
N ILE A 18 -9.89 0.41 3.00
CA ILE A 18 -8.98 0.93 1.99
C ILE A 18 -9.78 1.25 0.73
N PRO A 19 -9.72 2.50 0.23
CA PRO A 19 -10.49 2.86 -0.97
C PRO A 19 -10.13 2.00 -2.18
N ALA A 20 -11.14 1.72 -3.00
CA ALA A 20 -10.94 0.98 -4.26
C ALA A 20 -9.91 1.66 -5.15
N GLU A 21 -9.86 2.99 -5.12
CA GLU A 21 -8.90 3.78 -5.90
C GLU A 21 -7.46 3.50 -5.48
N MET A 22 -7.21 3.24 -4.19
CA MET A 22 -5.88 2.88 -3.71
C MET A 22 -5.48 1.50 -4.22
N ILE A 23 -6.38 0.53 -4.14
CA ILE A 23 -6.13 -0.81 -4.66
C ILE A 23 -5.89 -0.77 -6.17
N GLN A 24 -6.67 0.02 -6.89
CA GLN A 24 -6.47 0.23 -8.33
C GLN A 24 -5.09 0.83 -8.61
N ALA A 25 -4.68 1.83 -7.84
CA ALA A 25 -3.36 2.46 -7.99
C ALA A 25 -2.23 1.43 -7.80
N VAL A 26 -2.34 0.61 -6.75
CA VAL A 26 -1.35 -0.45 -6.50
C VAL A 26 -1.31 -1.43 -7.65
N ASN A 27 -2.48 -1.92 -8.09
CA ASN A 27 -2.54 -2.91 -9.17
C ASN A 27 -1.93 -2.38 -10.48
N GLU A 28 -2.23 -1.14 -10.84
CA GLU A 28 -1.68 -0.54 -12.04
C GLU A 28 -0.17 -0.37 -11.95
N LEU A 29 0.36 0.07 -10.81
CA LEU A 29 1.79 0.25 -10.63
C LEU A 29 2.53 -1.09 -10.55
N VAL A 30 1.95 -2.10 -9.91
CA VAL A 30 2.53 -3.45 -9.89
C VAL A 30 2.71 -3.97 -11.31
N ALA A 31 1.68 -3.83 -12.14
CA ALA A 31 1.74 -4.28 -13.54
C ALA A 31 2.76 -3.47 -14.34
N LEU A 32 2.79 -2.16 -14.15
CA LEU A 32 3.69 -1.26 -14.86
C LEU A 32 5.16 -1.49 -14.51
N LYS A 33 5.44 -1.74 -13.25
CA LYS A 33 6.82 -1.89 -12.72
C LYS A 33 7.32 -3.32 -12.72
N TRP A 34 6.52 -4.28 -13.17
CA TRP A 34 6.89 -5.69 -13.17
C TRP A 34 8.10 -5.95 -14.06
N ASN A 35 9.15 -6.52 -13.46
CA ASN A 35 10.41 -6.79 -14.15
C ASN A 35 10.64 -8.27 -14.48
N GLY A 36 9.62 -9.11 -14.27
CA GLY A 36 9.71 -10.57 -14.45
C GLY A 36 9.82 -11.33 -13.14
N SER A 37 10.18 -10.69 -12.05
CA SER A 37 10.28 -11.34 -10.74
C SER A 37 9.70 -10.52 -9.59
N SER A 38 9.68 -9.19 -9.72
CA SER A 38 9.14 -8.31 -8.69
C SER A 38 8.72 -6.96 -9.25
N SER A 39 7.99 -6.19 -8.45
CA SER A 39 7.67 -4.80 -8.73
C SER A 39 8.08 -3.94 -7.55
N THR A 40 8.81 -2.87 -7.81
CA THR A 40 9.20 -1.91 -6.79
C THR A 40 8.44 -0.62 -7.01
N ILE A 41 7.63 -0.22 -6.04
CA ILE A 41 6.78 0.97 -6.13
C ILE A 41 7.19 1.95 -5.04
N ARG A 42 7.61 3.15 -5.43
CA ARG A 42 7.92 4.18 -4.46
C ARG A 42 6.62 4.72 -3.86
N GLN A 43 6.68 5.04 -2.57
CA GLN A 43 5.49 5.55 -1.86
C GLN A 43 4.93 6.81 -2.52
N ASP A 44 5.79 7.73 -2.96
CA ASP A 44 5.35 8.96 -3.62
C ASP A 44 4.65 8.68 -4.96
N GLU A 45 5.15 7.72 -5.74
CA GLU A 45 4.49 7.29 -6.98
C GLU A 45 3.09 6.75 -6.70
N LEU A 46 2.96 5.96 -5.66
CA LEU A 46 1.67 5.39 -5.27
C LEU A 46 0.69 6.47 -4.85
N LEU A 47 1.13 7.42 -4.03
CA LEU A 47 0.29 8.52 -3.60
C LEU A 47 -0.17 9.39 -4.78
N GLU A 48 0.73 9.72 -5.69
CA GLU A 48 0.40 10.49 -6.89
C GLU A 48 -0.62 9.75 -7.75
N LYS A 49 -0.42 8.45 -7.96
CA LYS A 49 -1.33 7.62 -8.74
C LYS A 49 -2.71 7.56 -8.09
N TYR A 50 -2.74 7.38 -6.78
CA TYR A 50 -3.99 7.37 -6.02
C TYR A 50 -4.75 8.69 -6.16
N PHE A 51 -4.07 9.83 -6.02
CA PHE A 51 -4.71 11.12 -6.17
C PHE A 51 -5.21 11.35 -7.59
N GLN A 52 -4.46 10.89 -8.58
CA GLN A 52 -4.87 10.99 -9.98
C GLN A 52 -6.15 10.19 -10.24
N ILE A 53 -6.22 8.96 -9.75
CA ILE A 53 -7.39 8.09 -9.94
C ILE A 53 -8.59 8.62 -9.17
N SER A 54 -8.39 9.07 -7.93
CA SER A 54 -9.48 9.54 -7.08
C SER A 54 -9.94 10.96 -7.40
N GLY A 55 -9.20 11.68 -8.25
CA GLY A 55 -9.52 13.07 -8.59
C GLY A 55 -9.19 14.07 -7.50
N GLN A 56 -8.38 13.66 -6.52
CA GLN A 56 -7.97 14.55 -5.42
C GLN A 56 -6.67 15.26 -5.75
N GLU A 57 -6.52 16.46 -5.19
CA GLU A 57 -5.28 17.21 -5.35
C GLU A 57 -4.16 16.61 -4.49
N SER A 58 -2.96 16.51 -5.06
CA SER A 58 -1.79 16.03 -4.33
C SER A 58 -1.25 17.15 -3.45
N ASN A 59 -1.73 17.23 -2.21
CA ASN A 59 -1.29 18.23 -1.26
C ASN A 59 -1.05 17.59 0.12
N ARG A 60 -0.46 18.36 1.03
CA ARG A 60 -0.11 17.87 2.35
C ARG A 60 -1.32 17.34 3.13
N SER A 61 -2.42 18.07 3.08
CA SER A 61 -3.64 17.70 3.80
C SER A 61 -4.18 16.35 3.34
N ASN A 62 -4.24 16.12 2.02
CA ASN A 62 -4.73 14.87 1.46
C ASN A 62 -3.75 13.71 1.73
N ARG A 63 -2.44 13.99 1.72
CA ARG A 63 -1.43 12.99 2.08
C ARG A 63 -1.56 12.58 3.54
N GLU A 64 -1.76 13.53 4.44
CA GLU A 64 -1.96 13.24 5.86
C GLU A 64 -3.19 12.36 6.08
N LYS A 65 -4.27 12.57 5.33
CA LYS A 65 -5.47 11.75 5.40
C LYS A 65 -5.20 10.30 5.02
N VAL A 66 -4.35 10.07 4.01
CA VAL A 66 -3.97 8.72 3.60
C VAL A 66 -3.26 7.99 4.74
N PHE A 67 -2.33 8.66 5.42
CA PHE A 67 -1.61 8.07 6.55
C PHE A 67 -2.51 7.90 7.77
N ASP A 68 -3.33 8.90 8.09
CA ASP A 68 -4.23 8.87 9.26
C ASP A 68 -5.27 7.77 9.13
N ASN A 69 -5.72 7.48 7.92
CA ASN A 69 -6.73 6.44 7.65
C ASN A 69 -6.11 5.08 7.31
N HIS A 70 -4.79 4.94 7.40
CA HIS A 70 -4.07 3.69 7.17
C HIS A 70 -4.29 3.09 5.78
N TYR A 71 -4.48 3.92 4.76
CA TYR A 71 -4.75 3.45 3.40
C TYR A 71 -3.56 2.73 2.76
N LEU A 72 -2.35 2.89 3.31
CA LEU A 72 -1.15 2.21 2.83
C LEU A 72 -0.93 0.85 3.50
N GLU A 73 -1.80 0.45 4.43
CA GLU A 73 -1.68 -0.83 5.12
C GLU A 73 -2.41 -1.95 4.37
N PHE A 74 -2.07 -2.13 3.11
CA PHE A 74 -2.68 -3.14 2.23
C PHE A 74 -1.87 -4.43 2.13
N GLU A 75 -0.75 -4.54 2.83
CA GLU A 75 0.17 -5.67 2.71
C GLU A 75 -0.50 -7.02 2.98
N GLN A 76 -1.29 -7.11 4.04
CA GLN A 76 -1.98 -8.35 4.40
C GLN A 76 -2.97 -8.79 3.32
N ILE A 77 -3.65 -7.83 2.71
CA ILE A 77 -4.60 -8.10 1.64
C ILE A 77 -3.91 -8.76 0.45
N TYR A 78 -2.77 -8.21 0.04
CA TYR A 78 -2.01 -8.76 -1.08
C TYR A 78 -1.32 -10.08 -0.72
N ASN A 79 -0.83 -10.22 0.52
CA ASN A 79 -0.24 -11.47 0.99
C ASN A 79 -1.23 -12.63 0.90
N GLN A 80 -2.51 -12.38 1.15
CA GLN A 80 -3.55 -13.40 1.05
C GLN A 80 -3.95 -13.71 -0.39
N ASN A 81 -3.60 -12.84 -1.34
CA ASN A 81 -3.91 -13.03 -2.74
C ASN A 81 -2.71 -13.51 -3.56
N GLY A 82 -1.73 -14.12 -2.90
CA GLY A 82 -0.60 -14.75 -3.58
C GLY A 82 0.62 -13.86 -3.75
N TRP A 83 0.65 -12.71 -3.10
CA TRP A 83 1.78 -11.79 -3.17
C TRP A 83 2.54 -11.75 -1.85
N GLU A 84 3.85 -11.55 -1.94
CA GLU A 84 4.69 -11.21 -0.81
C GLU A 84 5.01 -9.74 -0.93
N VAL A 85 4.59 -8.93 0.04
CA VAL A 85 4.79 -7.49 0.04
C VAL A 85 5.74 -7.09 1.15
N GLU A 86 6.77 -6.35 0.79
CA GLU A 86 7.74 -5.81 1.73
C GLU A 86 7.72 -4.30 1.67
N TYR A 87 7.53 -3.65 2.82
CA TYR A 87 7.58 -2.20 2.92
C TYR A 87 8.93 -1.78 3.50
N ASN A 88 9.67 -0.98 2.76
CA ASN A 88 10.97 -0.48 3.16
C ASN A 88 10.90 1.02 3.38
N LYS A 89 11.24 1.45 4.58
CA LYS A 89 11.30 2.87 4.93
C LYS A 89 12.65 3.19 5.54
N PRO A 90 13.12 4.44 5.42
CA PRO A 90 14.40 4.81 6.02
C PRO A 90 14.32 4.77 7.54
N ASP A 91 15.43 4.40 8.17
CA ASP A 91 15.57 4.48 9.62
C ASP A 91 16.04 5.89 9.96
N TYR A 92 15.13 6.72 10.46
CA TYR A 92 15.43 8.11 10.79
C TYR A 92 16.39 8.27 11.96
N LYS A 93 16.72 7.17 12.64
CA LYS A 93 17.73 7.16 13.73
C LYS A 93 19.15 6.95 13.21
N ALA A 94 19.28 6.43 12.00
CA ALA A 94 20.58 6.21 11.36
C ALA A 94 20.89 7.37 10.43
N SER A 95 22.06 7.97 10.56
CA SER A 95 22.42 9.23 9.91
C SER A 95 22.62 9.13 8.38
N ASN A 96 22.54 7.95 7.79
CA ASN A 96 22.88 7.73 6.37
C ASN A 96 21.78 7.04 5.54
N ASN A 97 20.53 6.98 6.03
CA ASN A 97 19.45 6.30 5.30
C ASN A 97 18.47 7.30 4.71
N ASP A 98 18.90 7.98 3.64
CA ASP A 98 18.10 8.98 2.94
C ASP A 98 17.48 8.41 1.65
N PHE A 99 16.74 7.31 1.75
CA PHE A 99 15.99 6.81 0.61
C PHE A 99 14.50 7.04 0.80
N GLU A 100 13.75 7.14 -0.30
CA GLU A 100 12.30 7.24 -0.24
C GLU A 100 11.70 5.90 0.17
N PRO A 101 10.65 5.89 1.00
CA PRO A 101 9.93 4.64 1.30
C PRO A 101 9.41 3.99 0.02
N TYR A 102 9.48 2.66 -0.04
CA TYR A 102 9.01 1.92 -1.21
C TYR A 102 8.46 0.56 -0.82
N PHE A 103 7.62 0.01 -1.70
CA PHE A 103 7.03 -1.32 -1.55
C PHE A 103 7.62 -2.25 -2.60
N VAL A 104 7.92 -3.48 -2.20
CA VAL A 104 8.35 -4.52 -3.14
C VAL A 104 7.31 -5.63 -3.17
N PHE A 105 6.79 -5.92 -4.34
CA PHE A 105 5.80 -6.97 -4.56
C PHE A 105 6.45 -8.13 -5.28
N LYS A 106 6.40 -9.32 -4.68
CA LYS A 106 6.94 -10.55 -5.27
C LYS A 106 5.86 -11.61 -5.27
N ILE A 107 5.97 -12.57 -6.19
CA ILE A 107 5.06 -13.71 -6.19
C ILE A 107 5.41 -14.60 -5.02
N LYS A 108 4.40 -14.96 -4.23
CA LYS A 108 4.56 -15.82 -3.07
C LYS A 108 4.84 -17.25 -3.54
N LYS A 109 5.92 -17.82 -3.05
CA LYS A 109 6.33 -19.20 -3.40
C LYS A 109 5.68 -20.22 -2.48
#